data_96130a3f7ce404543e5550abbe3223a0
#
_entry.id   96130a3f7ce404543e5550abbe3223a0
#
_cell.length_a   1.000
_cell.length_b   1.000
_cell.length_c   1.000
_cell.angle_alpha   90.00
_cell.angle_beta   90.00
_cell.angle_gamma   90.00
#
_symmetry.space_group_name_H-M   'P 1'
#
loop_
_entity.id
_entity.type
_entity.pdbx_description
1 polymer ?
#
loop_
_entity_poly.entity_id
_entity_poly.type
_entity_poly.pdbx_seq_one_letter_code
_entity_poly.pdbx_strand_id
1 'polypeptide(L)'
;MSKNNKNSVLKSILASILGLIVGLGACAVLFIFVLLPDTYEIPETHAVTTSSTIGGEIDVEEIKSKDLSIHFLELGNKYTGDCTFIDVGNVEILIDAGSRANSVPTIKSYIDRYVDGALDYVIVTHAHRDHYAGFATSDSVFDYYNINTIIEFANTKQNQTKGLFKKYREEQEQLVEKCGTNIYTALECVNGENGAQREYDLGNDVKLQILYQEYYERDDAPSENDYSVCCQIVQDNSKYYLFTGDLEEDGEYSLVHSDKNAGMIHQVELYKAGHHGSKTSSSSELLAAIQPKHICVCCCAGSSEYTSKNENQFPTQQFIDRIAEYTRNVFVTSLCVDYSKGEYTSMNGNIVVSCNKSDSSVTINCENNSTLLMDTQWFKDNRKMPEAWKT
;
A
#
# COMPACT_ATOMS: atom_id res chain seq x y z
N MET A 1 -55.03 -43.98 37.58
CA MET A 1 -54.18 -42.80 37.61
C MET A 1 -54.75 -41.74 36.70
N SER A 2 -55.08 -40.62 37.25
CA SER A 2 -56.00 -39.60 36.77
C SER A 2 -55.48 -38.79 35.57
N LYS A 3 -56.47 -38.55 34.61
CA LYS A 3 -56.23 -37.64 33.44
C LYS A 3 -55.71 -36.25 33.80
N ASN A 4 -55.90 -35.82 35.04
CA ASN A 4 -55.44 -34.48 35.51
C ASN A 4 -53.95 -34.33 35.65
N ASN A 5 -53.19 -35.40 35.83
CA ASN A 5 -51.72 -35.29 36.02
C ASN A 5 -50.97 -35.12 34.70
N LYS A 6 -51.52 -35.65 33.59
CA LYS A 6 -50.92 -35.49 32.26
C LYS A 6 -51.03 -34.05 31.71
N ASN A 7 -52.16 -33.38 32.01
CA ASN A 7 -52.38 -31.99 31.55
C ASN A 7 -51.54 -30.97 32.35
N SER A 8 -51.21 -31.27 33.60
CA SER A 8 -50.34 -30.41 34.41
C SER A 8 -48.91 -30.49 33.91
N VAL A 9 -48.41 -31.70 33.62
CA VAL A 9 -47.04 -31.90 33.12
C VAL A 9 -46.88 -31.29 31.72
N LEU A 10 -47.89 -31.43 30.85
CA LEU A 10 -47.87 -30.85 29.51
C LEU A 10 -47.86 -29.31 29.55
N LYS A 11 -48.64 -28.70 30.46
CA LYS A 11 -48.63 -27.23 30.65
C LYS A 11 -47.29 -26.72 31.18
N SER A 12 -46.62 -27.45 32.09
CA SER A 12 -45.29 -27.09 32.59
C SER A 12 -44.22 -27.19 31.52
N ILE A 13 -44.27 -28.22 30.65
CA ILE A 13 -43.35 -28.36 29.54
C ILE A 13 -43.55 -27.25 28.50
N LEU A 14 -44.83 -26.94 28.15
CA LEU A 14 -45.13 -25.84 27.24
C LEU A 14 -44.69 -24.46 27.77
N ALA A 15 -44.88 -24.22 29.07
CA ALA A 15 -44.43 -23.00 29.71
C ALA A 15 -42.88 -22.89 29.72
N SER A 16 -42.19 -24.01 29.93
CA SER A 16 -40.70 -24.06 29.87
C SER A 16 -40.16 -23.80 28.45
N ILE A 17 -40.83 -24.38 27.43
CA ILE A 17 -40.46 -24.16 26.04
C ILE A 17 -40.72 -22.70 25.64
N LEU A 18 -41.86 -22.14 26.03
CA LEU A 18 -42.17 -20.73 25.75
C LEU A 18 -41.19 -19.79 26.45
N GLY A 19 -40.78 -20.07 27.69
CA GLY A 19 -39.77 -19.34 28.42
C GLY A 19 -38.38 -19.40 27.73
N LEU A 20 -38.03 -20.58 27.18
CA LEU A 20 -36.81 -20.77 26.43
C LEU A 20 -36.79 -19.97 25.11
N ILE A 21 -37.91 -19.99 24.39
CA ILE A 21 -38.05 -19.24 23.12
C ILE A 21 -38.00 -17.71 23.37
N VAL A 22 -38.68 -17.24 24.43
CA VAL A 22 -38.62 -15.81 24.82
C VAL A 22 -37.23 -15.42 25.30
N GLY A 23 -36.55 -16.29 26.07
CA GLY A 23 -35.18 -16.09 26.52
C GLY A 23 -34.18 -16.05 25.37
N LEU A 24 -34.27 -16.95 24.40
CA LEU A 24 -33.45 -16.96 23.20
C LEU A 24 -33.72 -15.74 22.31
N GLY A 25 -34.99 -15.31 22.20
CA GLY A 25 -35.36 -14.09 21.47
C GLY A 25 -34.79 -12.83 22.15
N ALA A 26 -34.86 -12.74 23.48
CA ALA A 26 -34.27 -11.62 24.25
C ALA A 26 -32.74 -11.62 24.16
N CYS A 27 -32.07 -12.78 24.20
CA CYS A 27 -30.64 -12.89 24.00
C CYS A 27 -30.22 -12.50 22.57
N ALA A 28 -31.01 -12.92 21.55
CA ALA A 28 -30.73 -12.53 20.17
C ALA A 28 -30.92 -11.02 19.96
N VAL A 29 -31.94 -10.42 20.54
CA VAL A 29 -32.14 -8.95 20.50
C VAL A 29 -31.03 -8.23 21.27
N LEU A 30 -30.62 -8.74 22.43
CA LEU A 30 -29.49 -8.16 23.19
C LEU A 30 -28.16 -8.34 22.43
N PHE A 31 -27.97 -9.47 21.77
CA PHE A 31 -26.79 -9.74 20.94
C PHE A 31 -26.74 -8.78 19.74
N ILE A 32 -27.90 -8.50 19.11
CA ILE A 32 -28.00 -7.55 18.01
C ILE A 32 -27.73 -6.11 18.49
N PHE A 33 -28.19 -5.73 19.69
CA PHE A 33 -28.01 -4.36 20.22
C PHE A 33 -26.70 -4.11 20.97
N VAL A 34 -26.02 -5.18 21.45
CA VAL A 34 -24.79 -5.03 22.26
C VAL A 34 -23.54 -5.41 21.48
N LEU A 35 -23.65 -6.20 20.40
CA LEU A 35 -22.53 -6.66 19.58
C LEU A 35 -22.52 -6.13 18.14
N LEU A 36 -23.57 -5.45 17.69
CA LEU A 36 -23.40 -4.59 16.52
C LEU A 36 -22.83 -3.26 17.04
N PRO A 37 -21.63 -2.85 16.59
CA PRO A 37 -21.21 -1.49 16.82
C PRO A 37 -22.28 -0.57 16.27
N ASP A 38 -22.50 0.56 16.97
CA ASP A 38 -23.35 1.65 16.49
C ASP A 38 -23.14 1.80 14.99
N THR A 39 -24.23 1.87 14.23
CA THR A 39 -24.19 2.10 12.80
C THR A 39 -23.16 3.18 12.52
N TYR A 40 -22.02 2.80 11.94
CA TYR A 40 -21.05 3.77 11.44
C TYR A 40 -21.82 4.67 10.49
N GLU A 41 -22.07 5.90 10.93
CA GLU A 41 -22.50 6.94 10.01
C GLU A 41 -21.34 7.11 9.03
N ILE A 42 -21.57 6.75 7.77
CA ILE A 42 -20.64 7.02 6.67
C ILE A 42 -20.41 8.54 6.74
N PRO A 43 -19.17 9.00 7.02
CA PRO A 43 -18.90 10.43 7.03
C PRO A 43 -19.35 11.00 5.69
N GLU A 44 -20.11 12.09 5.68
CA GLU A 44 -20.42 12.82 4.45
C GLU A 44 -19.10 13.03 3.70
N THR A 45 -19.04 12.61 2.45
CA THR A 45 -17.89 12.80 1.59
C THR A 45 -17.62 14.29 1.48
N HIS A 46 -16.73 14.80 2.30
CA HIS A 46 -16.23 16.14 2.12
C HIS A 46 -15.50 16.16 0.78
N ALA A 47 -15.98 16.99 -0.13
CA ALA A 47 -15.28 17.26 -1.37
C ALA A 47 -13.87 17.77 -1.02
N VAL A 48 -12.88 16.90 -1.14
CA VAL A 48 -11.49 17.27 -0.94
C VAL A 48 -11.11 18.17 -2.10
N THR A 49 -10.78 19.40 -1.81
CA THR A 49 -10.28 20.34 -2.81
C THR A 49 -8.86 19.89 -3.17
N THR A 50 -8.71 19.13 -4.22
CA THR A 50 -7.38 18.84 -4.80
C THR A 50 -7.00 20.05 -5.64
N SER A 51 -5.96 20.79 -5.25
CA SER A 51 -5.31 21.70 -6.19
C SER A 51 -4.38 20.84 -7.06
N SER A 52 -4.83 20.45 -8.23
CA SER A 52 -4.00 19.74 -9.20
C SER A 52 -3.48 20.74 -10.23
N THR A 53 -2.18 20.74 -10.46
CA THR A 53 -1.60 21.43 -11.61
C THR A 53 -1.86 20.57 -12.85
N ILE A 54 -2.59 21.10 -13.80
CA ILE A 54 -2.93 20.38 -15.05
C ILE A 54 -1.73 20.43 -15.97
N GLY A 55 -1.05 19.31 -16.16
CA GLY A 55 -0.05 19.06 -17.20
C GLY A 55 1.13 20.02 -17.19
N GLY A 56 2.31 19.55 -16.98
CA GLY A 56 3.54 20.31 -17.05
C GLY A 56 4.67 19.59 -16.36
N GLU A 57 5.88 20.02 -16.63
CA GLU A 57 7.07 19.57 -15.93
C GLU A 57 6.92 19.84 -14.43
N ILE A 58 7.18 18.83 -13.60
CA ILE A 58 7.17 18.99 -12.15
C ILE A 58 8.28 19.98 -11.79
N ASP A 59 7.94 21.09 -11.15
CA ASP A 59 8.91 22.06 -10.66
C ASP A 59 9.68 21.48 -9.47
N VAL A 60 10.88 21.01 -9.74
CA VAL A 60 11.75 20.36 -8.75
C VAL A 60 12.05 21.27 -7.58
N GLU A 61 12.31 22.56 -7.82
CA GLU A 61 12.66 23.52 -6.76
C GLU A 61 11.44 23.81 -5.87
N GLU A 62 10.24 23.89 -6.46
CA GLU A 62 9.01 24.00 -5.68
C GLU A 62 8.80 22.76 -4.80
N ILE A 63 8.98 21.57 -5.37
CA ILE A 63 8.78 20.31 -4.63
C ILE A 63 9.81 20.18 -3.50
N LYS A 64 11.10 20.45 -3.76
CA LYS A 64 12.14 20.46 -2.73
C LYS A 64 11.88 21.44 -1.58
N SER A 65 11.09 22.46 -1.82
CA SER A 65 10.73 23.44 -0.79
C SER A 65 9.64 22.95 0.18
N LYS A 66 9.05 21.77 -0.07
CA LYS A 66 8.00 21.20 0.77
C LYS A 66 8.60 20.47 1.98
N ASP A 67 7.86 20.41 3.08
CA ASP A 67 8.27 19.65 4.26
C ASP A 67 8.26 18.13 4.02
N LEU A 68 7.42 17.66 3.09
CA LEU A 68 7.29 16.28 2.65
C LEU A 68 6.88 16.21 1.19
N SER A 69 7.55 15.37 0.41
CA SER A 69 7.07 14.95 -0.90
C SER A 69 7.22 13.44 -1.11
N ILE A 70 6.23 12.82 -1.75
CA ILE A 70 6.14 11.39 -2.03
C ILE A 70 5.95 11.24 -3.54
N HIS A 71 6.86 10.56 -4.19
CA HIS A 71 6.95 10.45 -5.64
C HIS A 71 6.73 9.00 -6.07
N PHE A 72 5.68 8.74 -6.83
CA PHE A 72 5.42 7.45 -7.47
C PHE A 72 6.00 7.49 -8.88
N LEU A 73 6.99 6.66 -9.14
CA LEU A 73 7.77 6.73 -10.36
C LEU A 73 7.12 5.94 -11.51
N GLU A 74 7.06 6.54 -12.67
CA GLU A 74 6.83 5.86 -13.93
C GLU A 74 8.15 5.19 -14.35
N LEU A 75 8.15 3.85 -14.47
CA LEU A 75 9.39 3.09 -14.63
C LEU A 75 9.94 3.03 -16.06
N GLY A 76 9.28 3.70 -17.01
CA GLY A 76 9.79 3.83 -18.38
C GLY A 76 9.77 2.52 -19.17
N ASN A 77 8.84 1.62 -18.88
CA ASN A 77 8.69 0.36 -19.61
C ASN A 77 7.26 -0.21 -19.51
N LYS A 78 6.99 -1.28 -20.28
CA LYS A 78 5.68 -1.94 -20.37
C LYS A 78 5.33 -2.82 -19.16
N TYR A 79 6.24 -2.98 -18.22
CA TYR A 79 6.08 -3.90 -17.10
C TYR A 79 5.42 -3.21 -15.92
N THR A 80 4.70 -3.98 -15.14
CA THR A 80 4.22 -3.56 -13.84
C THR A 80 5.37 -3.59 -12.84
N GLY A 81 5.43 -2.64 -11.93
CA GLY A 81 6.42 -2.60 -10.87
C GLY A 81 6.31 -1.35 -10.02
N ASP A 82 6.89 -1.41 -8.84
CA ASP A 82 6.86 -0.35 -7.84
C ASP A 82 8.21 0.35 -7.68
N CYS A 83 8.14 1.66 -7.58
CA CYS A 83 9.23 2.47 -7.06
C CYS A 83 8.64 3.76 -6.50
N THR A 84 8.83 4.00 -5.21
CA THR A 84 8.39 5.23 -4.54
C THR A 84 9.59 5.91 -3.92
N PHE A 85 9.80 7.18 -4.25
CA PHE A 85 10.81 8.03 -3.63
C PHE A 85 10.12 9.00 -2.67
N ILE A 86 10.70 9.22 -1.49
CA ILE A 86 10.16 10.14 -0.47
C ILE A 86 11.29 11.07 -0.05
N ASP A 87 11.01 12.37 -0.10
CA ASP A 87 11.92 13.44 0.32
C ASP A 87 11.30 14.20 1.50
N VAL A 88 12.06 14.28 2.59
CA VAL A 88 11.72 15.02 3.82
C VAL A 88 12.81 16.04 4.09
N GLY A 89 13.15 16.83 3.06
CA GLY A 89 14.14 17.89 3.14
C GLY A 89 15.59 17.41 3.13
N ASN A 90 16.08 16.76 4.19
CA ASN A 90 17.45 16.23 4.25
C ASN A 90 17.47 14.72 4.51
N VAL A 91 16.34 14.06 4.36
CA VAL A 91 16.19 12.60 4.55
C VAL A 91 15.46 12.02 3.36
N GLU A 92 16.12 11.12 2.65
CA GLU A 92 15.64 10.51 1.44
C GLU A 92 15.38 9.02 1.64
N ILE A 93 14.19 8.57 1.22
CA ILE A 93 13.76 7.17 1.32
C ILE A 93 13.41 6.67 -0.08
N LEU A 94 13.86 5.46 -0.42
CA LEU A 94 13.42 4.75 -1.60
C LEU A 94 12.70 3.47 -1.19
N ILE A 95 11.45 3.30 -1.62
CA ILE A 95 10.68 2.07 -1.42
C ILE A 95 10.59 1.36 -2.76
N ASP A 96 11.19 0.17 -2.84
CA ASP A 96 11.33 -0.67 -4.01
C ASP A 96 12.06 -0.02 -5.20
N ALA A 97 12.49 -0.81 -6.18
CA ALA A 97 13.31 -0.34 -7.30
C ALA A 97 12.87 -0.96 -8.65
N GLY A 98 11.57 -1.12 -8.82
CA GLY A 98 10.97 -1.41 -10.11
C GLY A 98 11.10 -2.83 -10.62
N SER A 99 10.61 -2.99 -11.84
CA SER A 99 10.25 -4.27 -12.43
C SER A 99 11.41 -5.02 -13.08
N ARG A 100 12.43 -4.32 -13.54
CA ARG A 100 13.50 -4.90 -14.37
C ARG A 100 14.79 -4.08 -14.24
N ALA A 101 15.88 -4.62 -14.76
CA ALA A 101 17.14 -3.91 -14.87
C ALA A 101 17.02 -2.57 -15.63
N ASN A 102 16.17 -2.49 -16.64
CA ASN A 102 15.96 -1.26 -17.41
C ASN A 102 15.12 -0.19 -16.68
N SER A 103 14.62 -0.46 -15.48
CA SER A 103 14.03 0.56 -14.61
C SER A 103 15.10 1.43 -13.93
N VAL A 104 16.31 0.89 -13.69
CA VAL A 104 17.37 1.58 -12.95
C VAL A 104 17.78 2.91 -13.59
N PRO A 105 18.04 3.02 -14.90
CA PRO A 105 18.36 4.31 -15.52
C PRO A 105 17.24 5.34 -15.36
N THR A 106 15.99 4.92 -15.42
CA THR A 106 14.83 5.80 -15.23
C THR A 106 14.75 6.28 -13.78
N ILE A 107 14.87 5.36 -12.82
CA ILE A 107 14.88 5.67 -11.38
C ILE A 107 16.03 6.65 -11.08
N LYS A 108 17.25 6.33 -11.50
CA LYS A 108 18.41 7.17 -11.30
C LYS A 108 18.21 8.57 -11.89
N SER A 109 17.80 8.68 -13.14
CA SER A 109 17.58 9.97 -13.81
C SER A 109 16.53 10.82 -13.09
N TYR A 110 15.56 10.18 -12.43
CA TYR A 110 14.55 10.89 -11.66
C TYR A 110 15.10 11.37 -10.32
N ILE A 111 15.66 10.46 -9.51
CA ILE A 111 16.04 10.78 -8.13
C ILE A 111 17.33 11.62 -8.05
N ASP A 112 18.22 11.57 -9.05
CA ASP A 112 19.40 12.48 -9.14
C ASP A 112 19.02 13.97 -9.13
N ARG A 113 17.77 14.31 -9.40
CA ARG A 113 17.26 15.69 -9.30
C ARG A 113 17.07 16.13 -7.85
N TYR A 114 16.95 15.19 -6.92
CA TYR A 114 16.64 15.40 -5.51
C TYR A 114 17.79 15.02 -4.59
N VAL A 115 18.55 13.99 -4.93
CA VAL A 115 19.54 13.31 -4.08
C VAL A 115 20.96 13.64 -4.49
N ASP A 116 21.85 13.83 -3.52
CA ASP A 116 23.30 14.03 -3.76
C ASP A 116 24.09 12.76 -3.32
N GLY A 117 23.91 11.67 -4.06
CA GLY A 117 24.71 10.45 -3.97
C GLY A 117 24.48 9.56 -2.74
N ALA A 118 23.51 9.88 -1.89
CA ALA A 118 23.14 9.04 -0.74
C ALA A 118 21.64 8.91 -0.59
N LEU A 119 21.19 7.80 0.01
CA LEU A 119 19.81 7.57 0.48
C LEU A 119 19.89 7.17 1.96
N ASP A 120 19.09 7.79 2.81
CA ASP A 120 19.08 7.47 4.23
C ASP A 120 18.43 6.12 4.48
N TYR A 121 17.34 5.86 3.78
CA TYR A 121 16.62 4.59 3.91
C TYR A 121 16.29 4.00 2.55
N VAL A 122 16.46 2.70 2.43
CA VAL A 122 15.87 1.88 1.39
C VAL A 122 14.92 0.89 2.04
N ILE A 123 13.68 0.81 1.58
CA ILE A 123 12.71 -0.19 2.02
C ILE A 123 12.49 -1.16 0.86
N VAL A 124 12.74 -2.44 1.09
CA VAL A 124 12.45 -3.50 0.11
C VAL A 124 11.26 -4.28 0.63
N THR A 125 10.12 -4.13 -0.04
CA THR A 125 8.87 -4.65 0.51
C THR A 125 8.82 -6.17 0.54
N HIS A 126 9.13 -6.83 -0.58
CA HIS A 126 9.18 -8.29 -0.69
C HIS A 126 10.01 -8.71 -1.90
N ALA A 127 10.29 -10.02 -2.03
CA ALA A 127 11.21 -10.52 -3.02
C ALA A 127 10.55 -10.94 -4.35
N HIS A 128 9.54 -10.22 -4.83
CA HIS A 128 9.12 -10.30 -6.21
C HIS A 128 9.94 -9.38 -7.10
N ARG A 129 10.14 -9.81 -8.34
CA ARG A 129 11.03 -9.17 -9.30
C ARG A 129 10.67 -7.71 -9.58
N ASP A 130 9.40 -7.40 -9.60
CA ASP A 130 8.83 -6.09 -9.87
C ASP A 130 8.98 -5.09 -8.71
N HIS A 131 9.58 -5.54 -7.62
CA HIS A 131 9.89 -4.70 -6.46
C HIS A 131 11.41 -4.55 -6.24
N TYR A 132 12.17 -5.66 -6.29
CA TYR A 132 13.58 -5.62 -5.92
C TYR A 132 14.58 -5.77 -7.08
N ALA A 133 14.10 -5.94 -8.34
CA ALA A 133 15.03 -6.20 -9.45
C ALA A 133 16.06 -5.09 -9.64
N GLY A 134 15.71 -3.83 -9.44
CA GLY A 134 16.64 -2.71 -9.54
C GLY A 134 17.72 -2.69 -8.48
N PHE A 135 17.58 -3.44 -7.38
CA PHE A 135 18.60 -3.61 -6.36
C PHE A 135 19.52 -4.81 -6.60
N ALA A 136 19.21 -5.67 -7.58
CA ALA A 136 19.84 -6.97 -7.75
C ALA A 136 20.43 -7.20 -9.14
N THR A 137 20.44 -6.19 -9.99
CA THR A 137 20.98 -6.27 -11.35
C THR A 137 22.44 -5.83 -11.38
N SER A 138 23.13 -6.12 -12.49
CA SER A 138 24.54 -5.73 -12.67
C SER A 138 24.75 -4.21 -12.86
N ASP A 139 23.69 -3.46 -12.88
CA ASP A 139 23.63 -2.00 -12.91
C ASP A 139 22.55 -1.62 -11.90
N SER A 140 22.88 -1.76 -10.64
CA SER A 140 21.99 -1.69 -9.51
C SER A 140 21.82 -0.24 -9.01
N VAL A 141 20.68 0.08 -8.43
CA VAL A 141 20.51 1.34 -7.67
C VAL A 141 21.61 1.45 -6.59
N PHE A 142 22.02 0.33 -5.99
CA PHE A 142 23.06 0.28 -4.96
C PHE A 142 24.46 0.65 -5.48
N ASP A 143 24.71 0.57 -6.79
CA ASP A 143 25.95 1.01 -7.40
C ASP A 143 26.09 2.54 -7.39
N TYR A 144 24.98 3.26 -7.41
CA TYR A 144 24.93 4.71 -7.57
C TYR A 144 24.84 5.50 -6.28
N TYR A 145 24.23 4.92 -5.24
CA TYR A 145 23.96 5.64 -3.99
C TYR A 145 24.61 4.95 -2.80
N ASN A 146 25.11 5.73 -1.87
CA ASN A 146 25.45 5.24 -0.54
C ASN A 146 24.15 5.08 0.25
N ILE A 147 23.96 3.93 0.89
CA ILE A 147 22.74 3.64 1.64
C ILE A 147 23.07 3.57 3.13
N ASN A 148 22.38 4.37 3.95
CA ASN A 148 22.61 4.36 5.39
C ASN A 148 21.90 3.17 6.05
N THR A 149 20.64 2.91 5.70
CA THR A 149 19.85 1.82 6.30
C THR A 149 18.96 1.16 5.26
N ILE A 150 18.97 -0.17 5.24
CA ILE A 150 18.01 -0.99 4.50
C ILE A 150 17.03 -1.60 5.51
N ILE A 151 15.73 -1.48 5.25
CA ILE A 151 14.67 -2.20 5.95
C ILE A 151 14.03 -3.15 4.95
N GLU A 152 14.04 -4.45 5.26
CA GLU A 152 13.58 -5.46 4.31
C GLU A 152 12.61 -6.47 4.95
N PHE A 153 12.02 -7.29 4.10
CA PHE A 153 11.15 -8.39 4.51
C PHE A 153 11.86 -9.37 5.45
N ALA A 154 11.12 -9.87 6.44
CA ALA A 154 11.66 -10.82 7.43
C ALA A 154 11.82 -12.24 6.87
N ASN A 155 10.96 -12.64 5.94
CA ASN A 155 10.91 -13.97 5.34
C ASN A 155 10.78 -13.89 3.82
N THR A 156 11.12 -14.97 3.11
CA THR A 156 10.97 -15.09 1.66
C THR A 156 10.94 -16.56 1.22
N LYS A 157 10.20 -16.83 0.15
CA LYS A 157 10.21 -18.12 -0.56
C LYS A 157 11.31 -18.21 -1.62
N GLN A 158 12.06 -17.13 -1.85
CA GLN A 158 13.10 -17.08 -2.87
C GLN A 158 14.29 -17.95 -2.50
N ASN A 159 14.92 -18.54 -3.52
CA ASN A 159 16.13 -19.32 -3.30
C ASN A 159 17.33 -18.40 -3.01
N GLN A 160 17.78 -18.42 -1.78
CA GLN A 160 18.84 -17.52 -1.28
C GLN A 160 20.22 -17.76 -1.94
N THR A 161 20.45 -18.91 -2.58
CA THR A 161 21.75 -19.27 -3.15
C THR A 161 21.81 -19.17 -4.67
N LYS A 162 20.74 -18.72 -5.33
CA LYS A 162 20.65 -18.69 -6.80
C LYS A 162 19.86 -17.48 -7.31
N GLY A 163 20.12 -17.17 -8.59
CA GLY A 163 19.32 -16.21 -9.35
C GLY A 163 19.44 -14.76 -8.84
N LEU A 164 18.37 -14.03 -8.99
CA LEU A 164 18.31 -12.60 -8.67
C LEU A 164 18.46 -12.35 -7.18
N PHE A 165 17.89 -13.20 -6.32
CA PHE A 165 17.95 -13.05 -4.89
C PHE A 165 19.37 -13.20 -4.33
N LYS A 166 20.17 -14.14 -4.87
CA LYS A 166 21.58 -14.26 -4.53
C LYS A 166 22.35 -12.98 -4.85
N LYS A 167 22.08 -12.38 -6.02
CA LYS A 167 22.70 -11.11 -6.41
C LYS A 167 22.29 -9.97 -5.46
N TYR A 168 21.03 -9.89 -5.09
CA TYR A 168 20.55 -8.93 -4.11
C TYR A 168 21.35 -9.01 -2.78
N ARG A 169 21.60 -10.22 -2.28
CA ARG A 169 22.42 -10.42 -1.09
C ARG A 169 23.88 -10.02 -1.30
N GLU A 170 24.46 -10.33 -2.45
CA GLU A 170 25.82 -9.91 -2.81
C GLU A 170 25.94 -8.38 -2.88
N GLU A 171 24.94 -7.67 -3.41
CA GLU A 171 24.93 -6.20 -3.44
C GLU A 171 24.80 -5.61 -2.03
N GLN A 172 24.00 -6.21 -1.15
CA GLN A 172 23.92 -5.80 0.24
C GLN A 172 25.26 -5.98 0.99
N GLU A 173 25.92 -7.12 0.80
CA GLU A 173 27.26 -7.37 1.38
C GLU A 173 28.25 -6.29 0.94
N GLN A 174 28.25 -5.90 -0.33
CA GLN A 174 29.10 -4.83 -0.85
C GLN A 174 28.78 -3.46 -0.22
N LEU A 175 27.50 -3.15 -0.02
CA LEU A 175 27.08 -1.91 0.65
C LEU A 175 27.55 -1.87 2.11
N VAL A 176 27.44 -2.98 2.84
CA VAL A 176 27.94 -3.07 4.22
C VAL A 176 29.45 -2.82 4.25
N GLU A 177 30.21 -3.43 3.33
CA GLU A 177 31.67 -3.25 3.24
C GLU A 177 32.05 -1.80 2.84
N LYS A 178 31.32 -1.22 1.87
CA LYS A 178 31.63 0.09 1.29
C LYS A 178 31.19 1.25 2.18
N CYS A 179 29.98 1.18 2.74
CA CYS A 179 29.31 2.31 3.39
C CYS A 179 29.02 2.08 4.88
N GLY A 180 29.16 0.84 5.38
CA GLY A 180 28.72 0.48 6.73
C GLY A 180 27.19 0.45 6.89
N THR A 181 26.49 0.15 5.81
CA THR A 181 25.02 0.11 5.74
C THR A 181 24.44 -0.79 6.83
N ASN A 182 23.46 -0.30 7.56
CA ASN A 182 22.69 -1.12 8.48
C ASN A 182 21.59 -1.87 7.70
N ILE A 183 21.40 -3.14 8.00
CA ILE A 183 20.33 -3.94 7.38
C ILE A 183 19.45 -4.49 8.51
N TYR A 184 18.18 -4.18 8.46
CA TYR A 184 17.18 -4.63 9.42
C TYR A 184 16.00 -5.27 8.72
N THR A 185 15.46 -6.31 9.32
CA THR A 185 14.17 -6.83 8.91
C THR A 185 13.03 -6.01 9.51
N ALA A 186 11.86 -6.03 8.87
CA ALA A 186 10.66 -5.39 9.42
C ALA A 186 10.30 -5.95 10.81
N LEU A 187 10.58 -7.24 11.07
CA LEU A 187 10.37 -7.84 12.38
C LEU A 187 11.29 -7.24 13.44
N GLU A 188 12.59 -7.08 13.15
CA GLU A 188 13.53 -6.42 14.05
C GLU A 188 13.10 -4.97 14.34
N CYS A 189 12.60 -4.26 13.32
CA CYS A 189 12.07 -2.91 13.51
C CYS A 189 10.89 -2.91 14.49
N VAL A 190 9.92 -3.79 14.30
CA VAL A 190 8.73 -3.88 15.16
C VAL A 190 9.11 -4.23 16.59
N ASN A 191 10.12 -5.08 16.78
CA ASN A 191 10.58 -5.54 18.10
C ASN A 191 11.60 -4.60 18.75
N GLY A 192 12.21 -3.67 18.00
CA GLY A 192 13.31 -2.82 18.48
C GLY A 192 14.60 -3.61 18.76
N GLU A 193 14.91 -4.59 17.92
CA GLU A 193 16.05 -5.50 18.05
C GLU A 193 17.24 -5.02 17.23
N ASN A 194 18.45 -5.41 17.61
CA ASN A 194 19.70 -5.18 16.87
C ASN A 194 20.01 -3.71 16.52
N GLY A 195 19.37 -2.75 17.17
CA GLY A 195 19.49 -1.32 16.88
C GLY A 195 18.41 -0.80 15.92
N ALA A 196 17.58 -1.68 15.36
CA ALA A 196 16.41 -1.30 14.59
C ALA A 196 15.39 -0.55 15.45
N GLN A 197 14.63 0.33 14.84
CA GLN A 197 13.58 1.11 15.49
C GLN A 197 12.26 0.87 14.76
N ARG A 198 11.18 0.90 15.50
CA ARG A 198 9.85 0.84 14.93
C ARG A 198 9.42 2.17 14.31
N GLU A 199 9.94 3.26 14.86
CA GLU A 199 9.67 4.63 14.43
C GLU A 199 11.00 5.37 14.26
N TYR A 200 11.17 5.99 13.10
CA TYR A 200 12.33 6.80 12.74
C TYR A 200 11.89 8.24 12.56
N ASP A 201 12.50 9.18 13.28
CA ASP A 201 12.29 10.61 13.11
C ASP A 201 13.05 11.07 11.86
N LEU A 202 12.32 11.63 10.89
CA LEU A 202 12.87 12.10 9.62
C LEU A 202 13.10 13.63 9.61
N GLY A 203 12.81 14.30 10.72
CA GLY A 203 12.76 15.77 10.76
C GLY A 203 11.43 16.34 10.27
N ASN A 204 11.27 17.66 10.30
CA ASN A 204 10.07 18.39 9.85
C ASN A 204 8.74 17.89 10.47
N ASP A 205 8.79 17.27 11.66
CA ASP A 205 7.67 16.56 12.30
C ASP A 205 7.12 15.41 11.42
N VAL A 206 7.99 14.80 10.64
CA VAL A 206 7.70 13.62 9.81
C VAL A 206 8.39 12.41 10.41
N LYS A 207 7.71 11.28 10.42
CA LYS A 207 8.20 10.00 10.92
C LYS A 207 7.94 8.89 9.92
N LEU A 208 8.87 7.94 9.83
CA LEU A 208 8.65 6.64 9.23
C LEU A 208 8.27 5.65 10.34
N GLN A 209 7.15 4.94 10.18
CA GLN A 209 6.72 3.90 11.09
C GLN A 209 6.61 2.56 10.37
N ILE A 210 7.17 1.50 10.96
CA ILE A 210 7.02 0.13 10.46
C ILE A 210 5.82 -0.52 11.17
N LEU A 211 4.86 -0.94 10.36
CA LEU A 211 3.64 -1.59 10.84
C LEU A 211 3.85 -3.10 10.90
N TYR A 212 3.24 -3.73 11.89
CA TYR A 212 3.30 -5.20 12.05
C TYR A 212 2.27 -5.89 11.16
N GLN A 213 2.65 -7.03 10.61
CA GLN A 213 1.76 -8.05 10.06
C GLN A 213 2.29 -9.44 10.40
N GLU A 214 1.43 -10.47 10.46
CA GLU A 214 1.75 -11.75 11.07
C GLU A 214 2.86 -12.56 10.36
N TYR A 215 3.01 -12.39 9.04
CA TYR A 215 4.01 -13.12 8.26
C TYR A 215 5.45 -12.61 8.44
N TYR A 216 5.66 -11.57 9.27
CA TYR A 216 7.01 -11.27 9.74
C TYR A 216 7.54 -12.34 10.69
N GLU A 217 6.65 -12.99 11.45
CA GLU A 217 6.98 -14.06 12.43
C GLU A 217 6.77 -15.47 11.87
N ARG A 218 6.15 -15.58 10.68
CA ARG A 218 5.76 -16.86 10.07
C ARG A 218 6.42 -17.02 8.71
N ASP A 219 6.90 -18.23 8.41
CA ASP A 219 7.52 -18.61 7.12
C ASP A 219 6.56 -19.38 6.19
N ASP A 220 5.29 -19.52 6.59
CA ASP A 220 4.27 -20.30 5.89
C ASP A 220 3.24 -19.43 5.14
N ALA A 221 3.59 -18.19 4.80
CA ALA A 221 2.72 -17.31 4.02
C ALA A 221 2.21 -17.99 2.74
N PRO A 222 0.96 -17.80 2.33
CA PRO A 222 0.41 -18.36 1.10
C PRO A 222 1.19 -17.90 -0.14
N SER A 223 1.56 -16.65 -0.18
CA SER A 223 2.25 -15.98 -1.30
C SER A 223 3.56 -15.32 -0.83
N GLU A 224 4.47 -15.04 -1.76
CA GLU A 224 5.61 -14.14 -1.51
C GLU A 224 5.12 -12.72 -1.16
N ASN A 225 4.00 -12.30 -1.73
CA ASN A 225 3.37 -11.00 -1.46
C ASN A 225 3.09 -10.77 0.03
N ASP A 226 2.72 -11.83 0.74
CA ASP A 226 2.37 -11.75 2.17
C ASP A 226 3.58 -11.49 3.07
N TYR A 227 4.80 -11.56 2.55
CA TYR A 227 6.00 -11.13 3.30
C TYR A 227 6.27 -9.63 3.21
N SER A 228 5.39 -8.87 2.54
CA SER A 228 5.55 -7.43 2.31
C SER A 228 5.78 -6.64 3.59
N VAL A 229 6.82 -5.81 3.59
CA VAL A 229 7.03 -4.77 4.59
C VAL A 229 5.92 -3.73 4.46
N CYS A 230 5.21 -3.49 5.55
CA CYS A 230 4.20 -2.46 5.66
C CYS A 230 4.75 -1.27 6.44
N CYS A 231 4.67 -0.09 5.87
CA CYS A 231 5.12 1.12 6.53
C CYS A 231 4.17 2.28 6.26
N GLN A 232 4.27 3.30 7.08
CA GLN A 232 3.59 4.57 6.85
C GLN A 232 4.50 5.75 7.16
N ILE A 233 4.30 6.82 6.41
CA ILE A 233 4.81 8.14 6.77
C ILE A 233 3.74 8.85 7.59
N VAL A 234 4.15 9.46 8.68
CA VAL A 234 3.25 10.24 9.56
C VAL A 234 3.78 11.65 9.65
N GLN A 235 3.02 12.62 9.20
CA GLN A 235 3.34 14.04 9.28
C GLN A 235 2.46 14.72 10.34
N ASP A 236 3.10 15.44 11.26
CA ASP A 236 2.44 16.24 12.30
C ASP A 236 1.45 15.41 13.18
N ASN A 237 1.68 14.10 13.31
CA ASN A 237 0.81 13.14 14.01
C ASN A 237 -0.68 13.20 13.57
N SER A 238 -0.96 13.70 12.38
CA SER A 238 -2.33 13.92 11.88
C SER A 238 -2.54 13.49 10.43
N LYS A 239 -1.50 13.45 9.63
CA LYS A 239 -1.55 13.04 8.21
C LYS A 239 -0.76 11.74 8.04
N TYR A 240 -1.39 10.74 7.48
CA TYR A 240 -0.87 9.40 7.33
C TYR A 240 -0.80 9.02 5.86
N TYR A 241 0.30 8.39 5.44
CA TYR A 241 0.55 7.96 4.06
C TYR A 241 0.98 6.49 4.12
N LEU A 242 0.17 5.59 3.60
CA LEU A 242 0.31 4.13 3.82
C LEU A 242 0.86 3.40 2.60
N PHE A 243 1.81 2.50 2.88
CA PHE A 243 2.46 1.60 1.91
C PHE A 243 2.41 0.17 2.46
N THR A 244 1.76 -0.74 1.73
CA THR A 244 1.60 -2.15 2.14
C THR A 244 2.33 -3.12 1.21
N GLY A 245 3.15 -2.61 0.28
CA GLY A 245 3.72 -3.45 -0.78
C GLY A 245 2.63 -4.17 -1.54
N ASP A 246 2.75 -5.49 -1.63
CA ASP A 246 1.77 -6.35 -2.28
C ASP A 246 1.04 -7.28 -1.29
N LEU A 247 1.03 -6.91 0.00
CA LEU A 247 0.34 -7.66 1.05
C LEU A 247 -1.07 -8.04 0.60
N GLU A 248 -1.44 -9.31 0.77
CA GLU A 248 -2.75 -9.83 0.40
C GLU A 248 -3.72 -9.88 1.60
N GLU A 249 -4.96 -10.28 1.35
CA GLU A 249 -6.09 -10.12 2.28
C GLU A 249 -5.82 -10.65 3.70
N ASP A 250 -5.20 -11.84 3.85
CA ASP A 250 -4.91 -12.42 5.17
C ASP A 250 -3.90 -11.57 5.95
N GLY A 251 -2.85 -11.09 5.28
CA GLY A 251 -1.88 -10.20 5.88
C GLY A 251 -2.46 -8.82 6.20
N GLU A 252 -3.31 -8.27 5.34
CA GLU A 252 -4.04 -7.02 5.61
C GLU A 252 -4.96 -7.14 6.82
N TYR A 253 -5.63 -8.30 6.99
CA TYR A 253 -6.42 -8.57 8.19
C TYR A 253 -5.57 -8.49 9.45
N SER A 254 -4.40 -9.14 9.45
CA SER A 254 -3.48 -9.10 10.59
C SER A 254 -2.91 -7.70 10.85
N LEU A 255 -2.64 -6.94 9.79
CA LEU A 255 -2.19 -5.54 9.87
C LEU A 255 -3.21 -4.68 10.64
N VAL A 256 -4.50 -4.83 10.31
CA VAL A 256 -5.59 -4.04 10.91
C VAL A 256 -5.89 -4.46 12.34
N HIS A 257 -5.90 -5.77 12.62
CA HIS A 257 -6.41 -6.31 13.87
C HIS A 257 -5.35 -6.63 14.93
N SER A 258 -4.07 -6.53 14.60
CA SER A 258 -3.02 -6.81 15.57
C SER A 258 -2.96 -5.75 16.67
N ASP A 259 -2.96 -6.22 17.92
CA ASP A 259 -2.70 -5.38 19.08
C ASP A 259 -1.34 -4.66 19.00
N LYS A 260 -0.40 -5.22 18.24
CA LYS A 260 0.90 -4.58 17.98
C LYS A 260 0.76 -3.28 17.18
N ASN A 261 -0.31 -3.09 16.43
CA ASN A 261 -0.61 -1.85 15.70
C ASN A 261 -1.66 -0.97 16.40
N ALA A 262 -2.01 -1.27 17.65
CA ALA A 262 -3.03 -0.51 18.37
C ALA A 262 -2.70 0.99 18.38
N GLY A 263 -3.64 1.82 17.89
CA GLY A 263 -3.48 3.26 17.77
C GLY A 263 -2.54 3.73 16.67
N MET A 264 -2.18 2.88 15.70
CA MET A 264 -1.32 3.24 14.56
C MET A 264 -2.08 3.27 13.23
N ILE A 265 -3.21 2.59 13.12
CA ILE A 265 -4.02 2.58 11.89
C ILE A 265 -5.04 3.71 11.97
N HIS A 266 -4.99 4.61 11.01
CA HIS A 266 -5.81 5.81 10.95
C HIS A 266 -6.32 6.04 9.52
N GLN A 267 -7.26 7.00 9.37
CA GLN A 267 -7.59 7.51 8.05
C GLN A 267 -6.33 8.06 7.38
N VAL A 268 -6.12 7.72 6.10
CA VAL A 268 -4.92 8.14 5.38
C VAL A 268 -5.21 9.22 4.33
N GLU A 269 -4.29 10.17 4.22
CA GLU A 269 -4.29 11.16 3.12
C GLU A 269 -4.01 10.46 1.79
N LEU A 270 -3.12 9.46 1.83
CA LEU A 270 -2.67 8.74 0.64
C LEU A 270 -2.49 7.26 0.96
N TYR A 271 -2.98 6.43 0.08
CA TYR A 271 -2.70 4.99 0.05
C TYR A 271 -2.04 4.62 -1.28
N LYS A 272 -0.84 4.03 -1.22
CA LYS A 272 -0.31 3.33 -2.39
C LYS A 272 -1.09 2.03 -2.54
N ALA A 273 -1.80 1.86 -3.65
CA ALA A 273 -2.60 0.67 -3.90
C ALA A 273 -1.78 -0.61 -3.71
N GLY A 274 -2.24 -1.50 -2.84
CA GLY A 274 -1.60 -2.79 -2.64
C GLY A 274 -1.60 -3.62 -3.93
N HIS A 275 -0.51 -4.32 -4.18
CA HIS A 275 -0.35 -5.27 -5.28
C HIS A 275 -0.82 -4.69 -6.63
N HIS A 276 -0.37 -3.46 -6.93
CA HIS A 276 -0.66 -2.75 -8.20
C HIS A 276 -2.16 -2.59 -8.54
N GLY A 277 -3.03 -2.64 -7.55
CA GLY A 277 -4.48 -2.67 -7.74
C GLY A 277 -5.03 -4.06 -8.11
N SER A 278 -4.41 -5.11 -7.58
CA SER A 278 -4.89 -6.49 -7.69
C SER A 278 -6.21 -6.70 -6.95
N LYS A 279 -6.93 -7.74 -7.36
CA LYS A 279 -8.12 -8.22 -6.64
C LYS A 279 -7.80 -8.89 -5.29
N THR A 280 -6.55 -9.29 -5.05
CA THR A 280 -6.12 -10.03 -3.85
C THR A 280 -5.70 -9.13 -2.71
N SER A 281 -5.50 -7.83 -2.97
CA SER A 281 -5.08 -6.82 -2.01
C SER A 281 -6.09 -5.66 -1.94
N SER A 282 -5.88 -4.73 -1.03
CA SER A 282 -6.82 -3.63 -0.75
C SER A 282 -8.20 -4.19 -0.40
N SER A 283 -8.22 -5.07 0.60
CA SER A 283 -9.45 -5.70 1.10
C SER A 283 -10.43 -4.67 1.66
N SER A 284 -11.68 -5.04 1.72
CA SER A 284 -12.71 -4.18 2.34
C SER A 284 -12.40 -3.88 3.81
N GLU A 285 -11.76 -4.82 4.50
CA GLU A 285 -11.33 -4.67 5.89
C GLU A 285 -10.27 -3.57 6.05
N LEU A 286 -9.20 -3.64 5.26
CA LEU A 286 -8.16 -2.61 5.26
C LEU A 286 -8.75 -1.25 4.86
N LEU A 287 -9.51 -1.21 3.76
CA LEU A 287 -10.07 0.05 3.25
C LEU A 287 -11.03 0.71 4.25
N ALA A 288 -11.82 -0.08 5.00
CA ALA A 288 -12.68 0.43 6.06
C ALA A 288 -11.88 1.07 7.21
N ALA A 289 -10.73 0.48 7.55
CA ALA A 289 -9.87 0.99 8.61
C ALA A 289 -9.12 2.28 8.20
N ILE A 290 -8.64 2.36 6.95
CA ILE A 290 -7.79 3.46 6.50
C ILE A 290 -8.53 4.57 5.73
N GLN A 291 -9.71 4.33 5.21
CA GLN A 291 -10.57 5.31 4.51
C GLN A 291 -9.76 6.29 3.63
N PRO A 292 -9.07 5.82 2.58
CA PRO A 292 -8.10 6.63 1.86
C PRO A 292 -8.75 7.80 1.14
N LYS A 293 -8.15 9.00 1.25
CA LYS A 293 -8.60 10.20 0.51
C LYS A 293 -8.09 10.20 -0.93
N HIS A 294 -6.86 9.70 -1.15
CA HIS A 294 -6.21 9.58 -2.44
C HIS A 294 -5.57 8.21 -2.58
N ILE A 295 -5.54 7.69 -3.80
CA ILE A 295 -4.90 6.40 -4.11
C ILE A 295 -3.98 6.59 -5.32
N CYS A 296 -2.72 6.16 -5.19
CA CYS A 296 -1.79 6.03 -6.30
C CYS A 296 -1.57 4.54 -6.63
N VAL A 297 -1.68 4.20 -7.91
CA VAL A 297 -1.48 2.86 -8.44
C VAL A 297 -0.23 2.86 -9.29
N CYS A 298 0.84 2.22 -8.82
CA CYS A 298 2.04 1.97 -9.60
C CYS A 298 1.81 0.73 -10.45
N CYS A 299 1.53 0.91 -11.73
CA CYS A 299 1.41 -0.19 -12.69
C CYS A 299 1.50 0.33 -14.13
N CYS A 300 1.69 -0.59 -15.06
CA CYS A 300 1.40 -0.36 -16.47
C CYS A 300 -0.01 -0.89 -16.75
N ALA A 301 -1.02 -0.04 -16.65
CA ALA A 301 -2.44 -0.41 -16.69
C ALA A 301 -2.79 -1.20 -17.95
N GLY A 302 -3.46 -2.34 -17.80
CA GLY A 302 -3.81 -3.21 -18.91
C GLY A 302 -2.64 -4.05 -19.44
N SER A 303 -1.48 -4.07 -18.76
CA SER A 303 -0.37 -4.97 -19.12
C SER A 303 -0.77 -6.43 -19.04
N SER A 304 -0.36 -7.21 -20.05
CA SER A 304 -0.56 -8.67 -20.06
C SER A 304 0.63 -9.45 -19.48
N GLU A 305 1.48 -8.81 -18.69
CA GLU A 305 2.67 -9.42 -18.08
C GLU A 305 2.34 -10.67 -17.27
N TYR A 306 1.34 -10.60 -16.42
CA TYR A 306 0.93 -11.72 -15.54
C TYR A 306 -0.25 -12.51 -16.09
N THR A 307 -1.07 -11.90 -16.97
CA THR A 307 -2.27 -12.55 -17.49
C THR A 307 -2.76 -11.92 -18.79
N SER A 308 -3.18 -12.76 -19.73
CA SER A 308 -3.83 -12.29 -20.95
C SER A 308 -5.33 -12.00 -20.76
N LYS A 309 -5.89 -12.31 -19.56
CA LYS A 309 -7.31 -12.09 -19.26
C LYS A 309 -7.51 -10.65 -18.83
N ASN A 310 -8.20 -9.86 -19.62
CA ASN A 310 -8.42 -8.43 -19.39
C ASN A 310 -9.00 -8.14 -17.99
N GLU A 311 -9.93 -8.95 -17.52
CA GLU A 311 -10.54 -8.81 -16.21
C GLU A 311 -9.58 -8.96 -15.02
N ASN A 312 -8.42 -9.59 -15.22
CA ASN A 312 -7.38 -9.78 -14.20
C ASN A 312 -6.16 -8.85 -14.40
N GLN A 313 -6.10 -8.06 -15.47
CA GLN A 313 -5.05 -7.06 -15.65
C GLN A 313 -5.23 -5.90 -14.67
N PHE A 314 -4.13 -5.32 -14.21
CA PHE A 314 -4.15 -4.23 -13.23
C PHE A 314 -4.53 -2.87 -13.85
N PRO A 315 -5.17 -1.99 -13.07
CA PRO A 315 -5.91 -2.25 -11.84
C PRO A 315 -7.20 -3.03 -12.15
N THR A 316 -7.53 -4.04 -11.31
CA THR A 316 -8.67 -4.95 -11.54
C THR A 316 -10.02 -4.30 -11.21
N GLN A 317 -11.12 -4.83 -11.77
CA GLN A 317 -12.45 -4.34 -11.46
C GLN A 317 -12.79 -4.49 -9.97
N GLN A 318 -12.40 -5.62 -9.36
CA GLN A 318 -12.67 -5.87 -7.94
C GLN A 318 -11.98 -4.87 -7.02
N PHE A 319 -10.74 -4.50 -7.33
CA PHE A 319 -10.06 -3.41 -6.63
C PHE A 319 -10.83 -2.10 -6.78
N ILE A 320 -11.19 -1.75 -8.02
CA ILE A 320 -11.91 -0.51 -8.33
C ILE A 320 -13.26 -0.45 -7.57
N ASP A 321 -14.01 -1.56 -7.57
CA ASP A 321 -15.31 -1.63 -6.89
C ASP A 321 -15.17 -1.39 -5.38
N ARG A 322 -14.11 -1.93 -4.74
CA ARG A 322 -13.87 -1.74 -3.31
C ARG A 322 -13.45 -0.31 -2.94
N ILE A 323 -12.50 0.26 -3.69
CA ILE A 323 -12.01 1.61 -3.39
C ILE A 323 -13.05 2.69 -3.69
N ALA A 324 -13.99 2.43 -4.59
CA ALA A 324 -15.02 3.39 -4.99
C ALA A 324 -15.93 3.84 -3.83
N GLU A 325 -16.08 3.00 -2.80
CA GLU A 325 -16.81 3.33 -1.59
C GLU A 325 -16.15 4.47 -0.77
N TYR A 326 -14.86 4.72 -0.97
CA TYR A 326 -14.06 5.64 -0.16
C TYR A 326 -13.60 6.86 -0.94
N THR A 327 -13.14 6.70 -2.19
CA THR A 327 -12.60 7.80 -2.97
C THR A 327 -12.72 7.57 -4.47
N ARG A 328 -12.81 8.67 -5.22
CA ARG A 328 -12.62 8.70 -6.68
C ARG A 328 -11.26 9.26 -7.10
N ASN A 329 -10.46 9.74 -6.14
CA ASN A 329 -9.16 10.37 -6.40
C ASN A 329 -8.10 9.28 -6.61
N VAL A 330 -8.14 8.63 -7.77
CA VAL A 330 -7.26 7.50 -8.13
C VAL A 330 -6.41 7.91 -9.33
N PHE A 331 -5.09 7.78 -9.15
CA PHE A 331 -4.07 8.12 -10.13
C PHE A 331 -3.26 6.87 -10.49
N VAL A 332 -2.83 6.75 -11.75
CA VAL A 332 -2.11 5.57 -12.25
C VAL A 332 -0.90 6.03 -13.06
N THR A 333 0.27 5.44 -12.82
CA THR A 333 1.52 5.87 -13.47
C THR A 333 1.50 5.67 -14.98
N SER A 334 1.38 4.46 -15.48
CA SER A 334 1.57 4.11 -16.89
C SER A 334 0.39 3.37 -17.51
N LEU A 335 0.32 3.36 -18.83
CA LEU A 335 -0.65 2.65 -19.64
C LEU A 335 0.04 1.76 -20.68
N CYS A 336 -0.30 0.49 -20.71
CA CYS A 336 0.13 -0.46 -21.75
C CYS A 336 -0.66 -0.20 -23.04
N VAL A 337 0.06 0.09 -24.13
CA VAL A 337 -0.54 0.28 -25.46
C VAL A 337 -0.54 -1.04 -26.24
N ASP A 338 0.62 -1.68 -26.35
CA ASP A 338 0.76 -3.01 -26.94
C ASP A 338 1.89 -3.78 -26.25
N TYR A 339 1.51 -4.71 -25.37
CA TYR A 339 2.48 -5.50 -24.63
C TYR A 339 3.40 -6.30 -25.53
N SER A 340 2.91 -6.85 -26.64
CA SER A 340 3.71 -7.69 -27.55
C SER A 340 4.81 -6.92 -28.25
N LYS A 341 4.58 -5.63 -28.54
CA LYS A 341 5.55 -4.72 -29.13
C LYS A 341 6.40 -3.96 -28.14
N GLY A 342 6.06 -4.03 -26.87
CA GLY A 342 6.73 -3.27 -25.82
C GLY A 342 6.28 -1.80 -25.77
N GLU A 343 5.12 -1.47 -26.34
CA GLU A 343 4.59 -0.11 -26.40
C GLU A 343 3.81 0.22 -25.12
N TYR A 344 4.15 1.35 -24.53
CA TYR A 344 3.47 1.93 -23.35
C TYR A 344 3.43 3.47 -23.53
N THR A 345 2.64 4.10 -22.69
CA THR A 345 2.57 5.56 -22.59
C THR A 345 2.29 5.96 -21.14
N SER A 346 2.57 7.20 -20.79
CA SER A 346 2.20 7.73 -19.47
C SER A 346 0.67 7.82 -19.37
N MET A 347 0.13 7.38 -18.23
CA MET A 347 -1.24 7.76 -17.85
C MET A 347 -1.19 9.09 -17.09
N ASN A 348 -0.78 9.09 -15.82
CA ASN A 348 -0.46 10.32 -15.12
C ASN A 348 1.05 10.65 -15.17
N GLY A 349 1.91 9.70 -15.57
CA GLY A 349 3.36 9.80 -15.50
C GLY A 349 3.88 9.64 -14.09
N ASN A 350 4.98 10.31 -13.74
CA ASN A 350 5.38 10.41 -12.35
C ASN A 350 4.32 11.22 -11.58
N ILE A 351 3.95 10.73 -10.37
CA ILE A 351 2.93 11.35 -9.52
C ILE A 351 3.61 11.81 -8.25
N VAL A 352 3.50 13.08 -7.90
CA VAL A 352 4.08 13.67 -6.69
C VAL A 352 2.97 14.15 -5.77
N VAL A 353 2.97 13.64 -4.55
CA VAL A 353 2.09 14.08 -3.47
C VAL A 353 2.94 14.85 -2.48
N SER A 354 2.65 16.13 -2.28
CA SER A 354 3.45 17.00 -1.41
C SER A 354 2.58 17.75 -0.40
N CYS A 355 3.19 18.08 0.74
CA CYS A 355 2.50 18.76 1.82
C CYS A 355 3.46 19.52 2.73
N ASN A 356 3.13 20.75 3.10
CA ASN A 356 3.78 21.39 4.23
C ASN A 356 3.04 21.06 5.53
N LYS A 357 3.71 21.22 6.64
CA LYS A 357 3.12 21.01 7.97
C LYS A 357 1.86 21.84 8.18
N SER A 358 1.88 23.11 7.71
CA SER A 358 0.75 24.04 7.83
C SER A 358 -0.43 23.77 6.91
N ASP A 359 -0.27 22.90 5.90
CA ASP A 359 -1.30 22.67 4.89
C ASP A 359 -2.40 21.78 5.45
N SER A 360 -3.65 22.13 5.16
CA SER A 360 -4.82 21.34 5.56
C SER A 360 -5.06 20.12 4.67
N SER A 361 -4.42 20.06 3.50
CA SER A 361 -4.56 19.00 2.51
C SER A 361 -3.28 18.84 1.70
N VAL A 362 -3.11 17.68 1.08
CA VAL A 362 -2.00 17.43 0.16
C VAL A 362 -2.22 18.10 -1.19
N THR A 363 -1.12 18.39 -1.88
CA THR A 363 -1.11 18.78 -3.30
C THR A 363 -0.65 17.58 -4.13
N ILE A 364 -1.32 17.32 -5.26
CA ILE A 364 -0.96 16.24 -6.19
C ILE A 364 -0.59 16.83 -7.53
N ASN A 365 0.66 16.61 -7.94
CA ASN A 365 1.22 17.00 -9.22
C ASN A 365 1.48 15.73 -10.05
N CYS A 366 1.06 15.73 -11.31
CA CYS A 366 1.30 14.62 -12.22
C CYS A 366 2.08 15.12 -13.43
N GLU A 367 3.13 14.40 -13.83
CA GLU A 367 4.04 14.85 -14.89
C GLU A 367 3.35 14.93 -16.26
N ASN A 368 2.45 13.98 -16.57
CA ASN A 368 1.74 13.97 -17.83
C ASN A 368 0.41 14.74 -17.76
N ASN A 369 -0.49 14.33 -16.88
CA ASN A 369 -1.79 14.96 -16.66
C ASN A 369 -2.39 14.49 -15.32
N SER A 370 -3.38 15.21 -14.80
CA SER A 370 -4.08 14.89 -13.56
C SER A 370 -5.44 14.22 -13.78
N THR A 371 -5.63 13.54 -14.91
CA THR A 371 -6.88 12.82 -15.21
C THR A 371 -7.06 11.68 -14.21
N LEU A 372 -8.21 11.64 -13.54
CA LEU A 372 -8.53 10.54 -12.62
C LEU A 372 -8.75 9.25 -13.41
N LEU A 373 -8.44 8.11 -12.79
CA LEU A 373 -8.59 6.78 -13.41
C LEU A 373 -9.96 6.62 -14.09
N MET A 374 -11.06 6.99 -13.42
CA MET A 374 -12.43 6.85 -13.92
C MET A 374 -12.71 7.68 -15.19
N ASP A 375 -11.95 8.74 -15.43
CA ASP A 375 -12.13 9.64 -16.58
C ASP A 375 -11.27 9.26 -17.77
N THR A 376 -10.29 8.34 -17.58
CA THR A 376 -9.42 7.87 -18.67
C THR A 376 -10.19 7.08 -19.72
N GLN A 377 -9.69 7.11 -20.97
CA GLN A 377 -10.26 6.30 -22.03
C GLN A 377 -10.08 4.80 -21.75
N TRP A 378 -8.91 4.42 -21.19
CA TRP A 378 -8.65 3.02 -20.81
C TRP A 378 -9.70 2.47 -19.86
N PHE A 379 -10.05 3.22 -18.81
CA PHE A 379 -11.08 2.81 -17.86
C PHE A 379 -12.43 2.62 -18.55
N LYS A 380 -12.86 3.59 -19.36
CA LYS A 380 -14.15 3.54 -20.07
C LYS A 380 -14.27 2.35 -21.01
N ASP A 381 -13.16 1.92 -21.61
CA ASP A 381 -13.13 0.79 -22.55
C ASP A 381 -12.98 -0.58 -21.84
N ASN A 382 -12.38 -0.63 -20.66
CA ASN A 382 -11.93 -1.86 -20.04
C ASN A 382 -12.58 -2.17 -18.67
N ARG A 383 -13.23 -1.19 -18.04
CA ARG A 383 -13.80 -1.31 -16.69
C ARG A 383 -15.23 -0.80 -16.64
N LYS A 384 -15.95 -1.21 -15.60
CA LYS A 384 -17.31 -0.75 -15.34
C LYS A 384 -17.29 0.35 -14.30
N MET A 385 -18.06 1.40 -14.52
CA MET A 385 -18.24 2.47 -13.55
C MET A 385 -18.96 1.95 -12.29
N PRO A 386 -18.32 1.97 -11.11
CA PRO A 386 -18.97 1.65 -9.85
C PRO A 386 -20.15 2.57 -9.57
N GLU A 387 -21.16 2.09 -8.85
CA GLU A 387 -22.33 2.92 -8.50
C GLU A 387 -21.92 4.16 -7.69
N ALA A 388 -21.00 4.02 -6.75
CA ALA A 388 -20.49 5.10 -5.91
C ALA A 388 -19.81 6.25 -6.69
N TRP A 389 -19.35 5.98 -7.92
CA TRP A 389 -18.75 7.01 -8.78
C TRP A 389 -19.73 7.65 -9.78
N LYS A 390 -20.98 7.18 -9.85
CA LYS A 390 -21.98 7.72 -10.78
C LYS A 390 -22.68 8.99 -10.31
N THR A 391 -22.43 9.41 -9.07
CA THR A 391 -23.10 10.57 -8.43
C THR A 391 -22.27 11.85 -8.55
#